data_c81fa2cb9b6849f4dda38b689e8aeab5
#
_entry.id   c81fa2cb9b6849f4dda38b689e8aeab5
#
_cell.length_a   1.000
_cell.length_b   1.000
_cell.length_c   1.000
_cell.angle_alpha   90.00
_cell.angle_beta   90.00
_cell.angle_gamma   90.00
#
_symmetry.space_group_name_H-M   'P 1'
#
loop_
_entity.id
_entity.type
_entity.pdbx_description
1 polymer ?
#
loop_
_entity_poly.entity_id
_entity_poly.type
_entity_poly.pdbx_seq_one_letter_code
_entity_poly.pdbx_strand_id
1 'polypeptide(L)'
;MRHVELYSPAIGATGNVLVYGHWGRPVLTFPAEGGGAWDWENQGMVHAVGDLLEAGRCKLYCVDAFDSGDRGAYESWVIDQVAPFIHEDLGGPQDIVTTGMSMGAFHAANFVLRRADLFTAAVCMSGNYEFGVTDEVSGFHGDHLDWIRSRVSFLLVCGQGRWEDTTGALESTKHLAWLLGEKGIRHELDLWGHDVPHDWPSWRAQIAYHLPRFC
;
A
#
# COMPACT_ATOMS: atom_id res chain seq x y z
N MET A 1 3.25 -7.74 18.96
CA MET A 1 2.87 -8.39 17.69
C MET A 1 1.81 -9.46 17.96
N ARG A 2 0.79 -9.56 17.10
CA ARG A 2 -0.22 -10.62 17.09
C ARG A 2 -0.27 -11.22 15.68
N HIS A 3 -0.24 -12.54 15.58
CA HIS A 3 -0.37 -13.28 14.32
C HIS A 3 -1.80 -13.81 14.19
N VAL A 4 -2.39 -13.64 13.03
CA VAL A 4 -3.72 -14.11 12.66
C VAL A 4 -3.65 -14.80 11.30
N GLU A 5 -4.37 -15.88 11.15
CA GLU A 5 -4.50 -16.62 9.90
C GLU A 5 -5.94 -16.46 9.36
N LEU A 6 -6.08 -16.00 8.11
CA LEU A 6 -7.36 -15.78 7.47
C LEU A 6 -7.48 -16.67 6.22
N TYR A 7 -8.41 -17.61 6.24
CA TYR A 7 -8.68 -18.48 5.10
C TYR A 7 -9.35 -17.72 3.97
N SER A 8 -8.88 -17.93 2.75
CA SER A 8 -9.48 -17.38 1.53
C SER A 8 -10.17 -18.48 0.72
N PRO A 9 -11.49 -18.46 0.58
CA PRO A 9 -12.18 -19.39 -0.32
C PRO A 9 -11.77 -19.20 -1.79
N ALA A 10 -11.47 -17.96 -2.20
CA ALA A 10 -11.07 -17.63 -3.57
C ALA A 10 -9.68 -18.15 -3.93
N ILE A 11 -8.71 -18.09 -2.98
CA ILE A 11 -7.35 -18.62 -3.16
C ILE A 11 -7.31 -20.12 -2.86
N GLY A 12 -8.21 -20.63 -1.99
CA GLY A 12 -8.17 -22.01 -1.49
C GLY A 12 -7.06 -22.24 -0.47
N ALA A 13 -6.54 -21.18 0.16
CA ALA A 13 -5.44 -21.21 1.11
C ALA A 13 -5.66 -20.23 2.26
N THR A 14 -4.84 -20.37 3.30
CA THR A 14 -4.80 -19.44 4.43
C THR A 14 -3.67 -18.47 4.24
N GLY A 15 -3.95 -17.16 4.39
CA GLY A 15 -2.95 -16.10 4.40
C GLY A 15 -2.72 -15.55 5.79
N ASN A 16 -1.53 -15.04 6.03
CA ASN A 16 -1.08 -14.50 7.30
C ASN A 16 -1.34 -13.00 7.39
N VAL A 17 -1.74 -12.54 8.59
CA VAL A 17 -1.81 -11.14 8.95
C VAL A 17 -1.06 -10.93 10.26
N LEU A 18 -0.01 -10.11 10.24
CA LEU A 18 0.71 -9.71 11.45
C LEU A 18 0.24 -8.32 11.88
N VAL A 19 -0.17 -8.19 13.13
CA VAL A 19 -0.69 -6.95 13.68
C VAL A 19 0.31 -6.35 14.65
N TYR A 20 0.67 -5.08 14.43
CA TYR A 20 1.57 -4.29 15.29
C TYR A 20 0.88 -3.01 15.74
N GLY A 21 1.15 -2.59 16.97
CA GLY A 21 0.47 -1.48 17.63
C GLY A 21 -0.80 -1.91 18.38
N HIS A 22 -1.35 -1.01 19.13
CA HIS A 22 -2.48 -1.27 20.02
C HIS A 22 -3.70 -0.40 19.71
N TRP A 23 -3.49 0.75 19.05
CA TRP A 23 -4.51 1.73 18.72
C TRP A 23 -4.09 2.56 17.50
N GLY A 24 -5.00 3.39 16.97
CA GLY A 24 -4.73 4.38 15.94
C GLY A 24 -5.27 4.01 14.57
N ARG A 25 -4.90 4.81 13.58
CA ARG A 25 -5.38 4.64 12.20
C ARG A 25 -4.88 3.32 11.62
N PRO A 26 -5.75 2.50 11.01
CA PRO A 26 -5.32 1.26 10.36
C PRO A 26 -4.46 1.52 9.13
N VAL A 27 -3.34 0.82 9.07
CA VAL A 27 -2.42 0.84 7.92
C VAL A 27 -2.22 -0.59 7.44
N LEU A 28 -2.77 -0.90 6.28
CA LEU A 28 -2.58 -2.19 5.61
C LEU A 28 -1.30 -2.14 4.78
N THR A 29 -0.37 -3.07 5.05
CA THR A 29 0.95 -3.07 4.41
C THR A 29 1.13 -4.27 3.51
N PHE A 30 1.58 -4.02 2.28
CA PHE A 30 1.87 -5.05 1.29
C PHE A 30 3.37 -5.25 1.17
N PRO A 31 3.87 -6.51 1.11
CA PRO A 31 5.29 -6.79 0.92
C PRO A 31 5.72 -6.53 -0.53
N ALA A 32 7.03 -6.60 -0.78
CA ALA A 32 7.57 -6.66 -2.14
C ALA A 32 7.22 -8.00 -2.82
N GLU A 33 7.52 -8.13 -4.12
CA GLU A 33 7.28 -9.34 -4.90
C GLU A 33 7.87 -10.58 -4.20
N GLY A 34 7.09 -11.66 -4.14
CA GLY A 34 7.47 -12.92 -3.49
C GLY A 34 7.59 -12.85 -1.97
N GLY A 35 7.19 -11.73 -1.38
CA GLY A 35 7.30 -11.52 0.05
C GLY A 35 6.13 -12.04 0.87
N GLY A 36 6.23 -11.91 2.19
CA GLY A 36 5.19 -12.32 3.13
C GLY A 36 4.98 -11.34 4.27
N ALA A 37 4.02 -11.65 5.12
CA ALA A 37 3.61 -10.80 6.23
C ALA A 37 4.76 -10.42 7.19
N TRP A 38 5.79 -11.29 7.32
CA TRP A 38 6.96 -11.06 8.19
C TRP A 38 8.02 -10.13 7.60
N ASP A 39 7.97 -9.81 6.31
CA ASP A 39 9.02 -9.02 5.67
C ASP A 39 9.15 -7.62 6.27
N TRP A 40 8.02 -7.00 6.62
CA TRP A 40 8.04 -5.69 7.27
C TRP A 40 8.79 -5.70 8.60
N GLU A 41 8.65 -6.74 9.41
CA GLU A 41 9.42 -6.90 10.65
C GLU A 41 10.88 -7.25 10.36
N ASN A 42 11.10 -8.30 9.56
CA ASN A 42 12.43 -8.84 9.27
C ASN A 42 13.34 -7.80 8.61
N GLN A 43 12.77 -6.90 7.81
CA GLN A 43 13.50 -5.83 7.12
C GLN A 43 13.51 -4.51 7.90
N GLY A 44 13.02 -4.49 9.13
CA GLY A 44 13.08 -3.33 10.02
C GLY A 44 12.08 -2.21 9.70
N MET A 45 11.08 -2.44 8.82
CA MET A 45 10.06 -1.46 8.49
C MET A 45 9.16 -1.16 9.68
N VAL A 46 8.77 -2.18 10.46
CA VAL A 46 7.99 -2.01 11.70
C VAL A 46 8.76 -1.16 12.71
N HIS A 47 10.06 -1.39 12.86
CA HIS A 47 10.91 -0.60 13.74
C HIS A 47 11.01 0.87 13.27
N ALA A 48 11.08 1.10 11.95
CA ALA A 48 11.18 2.45 11.37
C ALA A 48 9.98 3.35 11.70
N VAL A 49 8.82 2.77 12.01
CA VAL A 49 7.59 3.48 12.42
C VAL A 49 7.20 3.18 13.87
N GLY A 50 8.13 2.66 14.67
CA GLY A 50 7.90 2.22 16.05
C GLY A 50 7.28 3.30 16.93
N ASP A 51 7.77 4.54 16.84
CA ASP A 51 7.25 5.67 17.62
C ASP A 51 5.75 5.94 17.34
N LEU A 52 5.29 5.73 16.10
CA LEU A 52 3.87 5.87 15.77
C LEU A 52 3.02 4.76 16.40
N LEU A 53 3.57 3.54 16.43
CA LEU A 53 2.91 2.38 17.03
C LEU A 53 2.82 2.52 18.54
N GLU A 54 3.90 2.93 19.18
CA GLU A 54 3.97 3.16 20.64
C GLU A 54 3.06 4.30 21.08
N ALA A 55 3.01 5.38 20.29
CA ALA A 55 2.13 6.52 20.54
C ALA A 55 0.64 6.22 20.23
N GLY A 56 0.32 5.04 19.71
CA GLY A 56 -1.06 4.68 19.32
C GLY A 56 -1.62 5.54 18.18
N ARG A 57 -0.76 6.06 17.31
CA ARG A 57 -1.17 6.88 16.16
C ARG A 57 -1.60 6.02 14.98
N CYS A 58 -0.96 4.87 14.79
CA CYS A 58 -1.36 3.90 13.79
C CYS A 58 -1.27 2.46 14.31
N LYS A 59 -1.94 1.57 13.61
CA LYS A 59 -1.91 0.12 13.83
C LYS A 59 -1.65 -0.55 12.49
N LEU A 60 -0.54 -1.29 12.39
CA LEU A 60 -0.15 -1.96 11.14
C LEU A 60 -0.78 -3.34 11.03
N TYR A 61 -1.18 -3.68 9.83
CA TYR A 61 -1.65 -5.00 9.41
C TYR A 61 -0.81 -5.44 8.22
N CYS A 62 0.20 -6.28 8.47
CA CYS A 62 1.12 -6.75 7.45
C CYS A 62 0.62 -8.09 6.90
N VAL A 63 0.46 -8.18 5.58
CA VAL A 63 -0.17 -9.33 4.90
C VAL A 63 0.81 -10.07 4.02
N ASP A 64 0.50 -11.34 3.72
CA ASP A 64 1.20 -12.10 2.68
C ASP A 64 0.93 -11.53 1.28
N ALA A 65 1.89 -11.72 0.37
CA ALA A 65 1.66 -11.63 -1.06
C ALA A 65 1.24 -13.01 -1.62
N PHE A 66 0.43 -12.99 -2.69
CA PHE A 66 0.04 -14.16 -3.47
C PHE A 66 0.34 -13.90 -4.95
N ASP A 67 1.59 -13.55 -5.25
CA ASP A 67 2.01 -13.05 -6.56
C ASP A 67 1.94 -14.12 -7.67
N SER A 68 1.97 -15.39 -7.31
CA SER A 68 1.87 -16.51 -8.27
C SER A 68 0.43 -16.94 -8.58
N GLY A 69 -0.55 -16.29 -7.96
CA GLY A 69 -1.95 -16.66 -8.04
C GLY A 69 -2.78 -15.76 -8.95
N ASP A 70 -4.09 -16.03 -8.95
CA ASP A 70 -5.08 -15.15 -9.55
C ASP A 70 -5.18 -13.84 -8.75
N ARG A 71 -4.90 -12.72 -9.41
CA ARG A 71 -5.00 -11.39 -8.80
C ARG A 71 -6.40 -11.11 -8.24
N GLY A 72 -7.46 -11.54 -8.94
CA GLY A 72 -8.82 -11.39 -8.47
C GLY A 72 -9.09 -12.16 -7.19
N ALA A 73 -8.49 -13.34 -7.05
CA ALA A 73 -8.58 -14.12 -5.81
C ALA A 73 -7.85 -13.44 -4.64
N TYR A 74 -6.69 -12.83 -4.91
CA TYR A 74 -5.98 -12.02 -3.91
C TYR A 74 -6.76 -10.78 -3.50
N GLU A 75 -7.33 -10.05 -4.47
CA GLU A 75 -8.21 -8.92 -4.20
C GLU A 75 -9.40 -9.32 -3.32
N SER A 76 -10.06 -10.43 -3.65
CA SER A 76 -11.16 -10.96 -2.83
C SER A 76 -10.72 -11.28 -1.41
N TRP A 77 -9.54 -11.89 -1.21
CA TRP A 77 -9.03 -12.16 0.14
C TRP A 77 -8.84 -10.88 0.95
N VAL A 78 -8.23 -9.86 0.36
CA VAL A 78 -8.00 -8.58 1.06
C VAL A 78 -9.32 -7.88 1.36
N ILE A 79 -10.25 -7.84 0.41
CA ILE A 79 -11.53 -7.14 0.54
C ILE A 79 -12.50 -7.88 1.47
N ASP A 80 -12.60 -9.20 1.34
CA ASP A 80 -13.65 -9.98 1.99
C ASP A 80 -13.20 -10.61 3.32
N GLN A 81 -11.89 -10.69 3.59
CA GLN A 81 -11.34 -11.28 4.80
C GLN A 81 -10.49 -10.29 5.61
N VAL A 82 -9.49 -9.65 4.98
CA VAL A 82 -8.55 -8.78 5.71
C VAL A 82 -9.22 -7.47 6.14
N ALA A 83 -9.92 -6.76 5.26
CA ALA A 83 -10.56 -5.50 5.61
C ALA A 83 -11.66 -5.67 6.68
N PRO A 84 -12.56 -6.67 6.61
CA PRO A 84 -13.49 -6.95 7.70
C PRO A 84 -12.81 -7.29 9.02
N PHE A 85 -11.72 -8.08 8.99
CA PHE A 85 -10.93 -8.37 10.19
C PHE A 85 -10.34 -7.09 10.80
N ILE A 86 -9.81 -6.18 9.99
CA ILE A 86 -9.30 -4.88 10.46
C ILE A 86 -10.42 -4.08 11.17
N HIS A 87 -11.59 -4.01 10.57
CA HIS A 87 -12.74 -3.31 11.15
C HIS A 87 -13.21 -3.93 12.47
N GLU A 88 -13.27 -5.26 12.54
CA GLU A 88 -13.61 -5.98 13.77
C GLU A 88 -12.58 -5.73 14.88
N ASP A 89 -11.29 -5.78 14.53
CA ASP A 89 -10.18 -5.57 15.45
C ASP A 89 -10.10 -4.14 16.02
N LEU A 90 -10.68 -3.17 15.30
CA LEU A 90 -10.78 -1.77 15.72
C LEU A 90 -12.13 -1.40 16.36
N GLY A 91 -13.06 -2.35 16.42
CA GLY A 91 -14.38 -2.13 16.98
C GLY A 91 -15.37 -1.40 16.08
N GLY A 92 -15.09 -1.29 14.79
CA GLY A 92 -15.97 -0.70 13.79
C GLY A 92 -15.27 -0.24 12.52
N PRO A 93 -16.05 0.17 11.49
CA PRO A 93 -15.51 0.65 10.23
C PRO A 93 -14.64 1.89 10.40
N GLN A 94 -13.48 1.89 9.75
CA GLN A 94 -12.55 3.01 9.66
C GLN A 94 -11.92 3.05 8.27
N ASP A 95 -11.58 4.25 7.82
CA ASP A 95 -10.79 4.45 6.60
C ASP A 95 -9.40 3.86 6.76
N ILE A 96 -9.03 2.92 5.90
CA ILE A 96 -7.74 2.23 5.94
C ILE A 96 -6.74 2.96 5.02
N VAL A 97 -5.54 3.22 5.52
CA VAL A 97 -4.39 3.60 4.70
C VAL A 97 -3.72 2.34 4.16
N THR A 98 -3.36 2.34 2.89
CA THR A 98 -2.56 1.28 2.30
C THR A 98 -1.12 1.73 2.10
N THR A 99 -0.16 0.83 2.21
CA THR A 99 1.23 1.14 1.89
C THR A 99 1.98 -0.11 1.44
N GLY A 100 3.03 0.09 0.68
CA GLY A 100 3.90 -0.98 0.22
C GLY A 100 5.05 -0.45 -0.63
N MET A 101 5.95 -1.35 -0.99
CA MET A 101 7.10 -1.07 -1.83
C MET A 101 7.13 -2.01 -3.03
N SER A 102 7.69 -1.56 -4.17
CA SER A 102 7.79 -2.38 -5.39
C SER A 102 6.42 -2.93 -5.80
N MET A 103 6.23 -4.24 -5.88
CA MET A 103 4.91 -4.87 -6.12
C MET A 103 3.89 -4.52 -5.04
N GLY A 104 4.31 -4.37 -3.79
CA GLY A 104 3.43 -3.93 -2.70
C GLY A 104 2.89 -2.51 -2.91
N ALA A 105 3.65 -1.61 -3.53
CA ALA A 105 3.17 -0.27 -3.89
C ALA A 105 2.09 -0.33 -4.98
N PHE A 106 2.24 -1.24 -5.97
CA PHE A 106 1.19 -1.52 -6.93
C PHE A 106 -0.10 -1.95 -6.23
N HIS A 107 -0.04 -2.92 -5.30
CA HIS A 107 -1.21 -3.37 -4.55
C HIS A 107 -1.81 -2.23 -3.72
N ALA A 108 -0.99 -1.43 -3.05
CA ALA A 108 -1.47 -0.29 -2.26
C ALA A 108 -2.28 0.70 -3.11
N ALA A 109 -1.79 1.05 -4.29
CA ALA A 109 -2.50 1.93 -5.23
C ALA A 109 -3.77 1.27 -5.79
N ASN A 110 -3.68 0.00 -6.20
CA ASN A 110 -4.79 -0.76 -6.78
C ASN A 110 -5.99 -0.82 -5.83
N PHE A 111 -5.78 -1.14 -4.54
CA PHE A 111 -6.86 -1.25 -3.57
C PHE A 111 -7.56 0.08 -3.30
N VAL A 112 -6.83 1.19 -3.26
CA VAL A 112 -7.41 2.53 -3.09
C VAL A 112 -8.31 2.90 -4.27
N LEU A 113 -7.93 2.54 -5.49
CA LEU A 113 -8.74 2.81 -6.69
C LEU A 113 -9.97 1.91 -6.76
N ARG A 114 -9.83 0.63 -6.43
CA ARG A 114 -10.89 -0.37 -6.53
C ARG A 114 -11.93 -0.26 -5.43
N ARG A 115 -11.52 0.11 -4.23
CA ARG A 115 -12.38 0.14 -3.03
C ARG A 115 -12.12 1.39 -2.21
N ALA A 116 -12.34 2.55 -2.83
CA ALA A 116 -12.25 3.86 -2.18
C ALA A 116 -13.25 4.05 -1.01
N ASP A 117 -14.19 3.13 -0.87
CA ASP A 117 -15.07 3.04 0.30
C ASP A 117 -14.37 2.46 1.55
N LEU A 118 -13.33 1.66 1.35
CA LEU A 118 -12.54 1.02 2.41
C LEU A 118 -11.15 1.68 2.58
N PHE A 119 -10.49 1.94 1.45
CA PHE A 119 -9.11 2.41 1.39
C PHE A 119 -9.07 3.83 0.84
N THR A 120 -8.64 4.80 1.65
CA THR A 120 -8.77 6.22 1.29
C THR A 120 -7.43 6.91 1.03
N ALA A 121 -6.32 6.29 1.37
CA ALA A 121 -5.00 6.83 1.09
C ALA A 121 -3.99 5.71 0.79
N ALA A 122 -3.10 5.96 -0.16
CA ALA A 122 -1.98 5.08 -0.48
C ALA A 122 -0.63 5.80 -0.30
N VAL A 123 0.29 5.16 0.42
CA VAL A 123 1.71 5.56 0.51
C VAL A 123 2.51 4.52 -0.26
N CYS A 124 2.92 4.86 -1.46
CA CYS A 124 3.48 3.93 -2.44
C CYS A 124 4.98 4.22 -2.65
N MET A 125 5.84 3.25 -2.38
CA MET A 125 7.29 3.39 -2.51
C MET A 125 7.80 2.56 -3.70
N SER A 126 8.44 3.23 -4.68
CA SER A 126 9.13 2.58 -5.81
C SER A 126 8.27 1.54 -6.56
N GLY A 127 7.01 1.87 -6.88
CA GLY A 127 6.07 0.95 -7.51
C GLY A 127 6.17 0.93 -9.05
N ASN A 128 5.82 -0.22 -9.63
CA ASN A 128 5.53 -0.31 -11.06
C ASN A 128 4.02 -0.51 -11.25
N TYR A 129 3.35 0.47 -11.83
CA TYR A 129 1.88 0.55 -11.93
C TYR A 129 1.35 0.17 -13.31
N GLU A 130 2.23 -0.14 -14.26
CA GLU A 130 1.88 -0.49 -15.65
C GLU A 130 1.17 -1.86 -15.78
N PHE A 131 1.07 -2.59 -14.67
CA PHE A 131 0.34 -3.85 -14.59
C PHE A 131 -1.18 -3.71 -14.42
N GLY A 132 -1.75 -2.51 -14.69
CA GLY A 132 -3.18 -2.26 -14.73
C GLY A 132 -3.66 -1.03 -13.96
N VAL A 133 -2.89 -0.48 -13.01
CA VAL A 133 -3.27 0.73 -12.26
C VAL A 133 -3.35 1.96 -13.18
N THR A 134 -2.36 2.14 -14.05
CA THR A 134 -2.34 3.25 -15.02
C THR A 134 -3.50 3.15 -16.02
N ASP A 135 -3.81 1.96 -16.50
CA ASP A 135 -4.96 1.71 -17.38
C ASP A 135 -6.29 2.04 -16.69
N GLU A 136 -6.43 1.62 -15.43
CA GLU A 136 -7.63 1.88 -14.65
C GLU A 136 -7.85 3.38 -14.43
N VAL A 137 -6.81 4.12 -14.01
CA VAL A 137 -6.88 5.57 -13.84
C VAL A 137 -7.21 6.27 -15.15
N SER A 138 -6.63 5.83 -16.26
CA SER A 138 -6.90 6.39 -17.59
C SER A 138 -8.37 6.23 -17.99
N GLY A 139 -9.01 5.13 -17.59
CA GLY A 139 -10.40 4.81 -17.85
C GLY A 139 -11.42 5.57 -16.99
N PHE A 140 -11.00 6.23 -15.92
CA PHE A 140 -11.94 6.93 -15.04
C PHE A 140 -12.59 8.15 -15.70
N HIS A 141 -13.93 8.26 -15.59
CA HIS A 141 -14.71 9.40 -16.08
C HIS A 141 -16.05 9.53 -15.33
N GLY A 142 -16.75 10.67 -15.53
CA GLY A 142 -18.08 10.91 -14.96
C GLY A 142 -18.16 10.77 -13.44
N ASP A 143 -19.30 10.33 -12.95
CA ASP A 143 -19.61 10.24 -11.51
C ASP A 143 -18.62 9.35 -10.73
N HIS A 144 -18.09 8.31 -11.38
CA HIS A 144 -17.10 7.45 -10.76
C HIS A 144 -15.79 8.20 -10.50
N LEU A 145 -15.30 8.99 -11.47
CA LEU A 145 -14.11 9.83 -11.27
C LEU A 145 -14.34 10.87 -10.17
N ASP A 146 -15.52 11.49 -10.13
CA ASP A 146 -15.83 12.48 -9.10
C ASP A 146 -15.90 11.86 -7.71
N TRP A 147 -16.40 10.63 -7.62
CA TRP A 147 -16.38 9.88 -6.38
C TRP A 147 -14.94 9.56 -5.92
N ILE A 148 -14.08 9.05 -6.81
CA ILE A 148 -12.66 8.79 -6.53
C ILE A 148 -11.96 10.09 -6.07
N ARG A 149 -12.14 11.20 -6.78
CA ARG A 149 -11.56 12.51 -6.40
C ARG A 149 -11.94 12.94 -4.99
N SER A 150 -13.16 12.68 -4.59
CA SER A 150 -13.69 13.07 -3.28
C SER A 150 -13.14 12.25 -2.12
N ARG A 151 -12.69 11.02 -2.39
CA ARG A 151 -12.39 10.01 -1.37
C ARG A 151 -10.91 9.73 -1.18
N VAL A 152 -10.12 9.73 -2.26
CA VAL A 152 -8.78 9.16 -2.22
C VAL A 152 -7.66 10.19 -2.28
N SER A 153 -6.48 9.76 -1.79
CA SER A 153 -5.23 10.50 -1.95
C SER A 153 -4.05 9.55 -2.10
N PHE A 154 -3.05 9.99 -2.86
CA PHE A 154 -1.84 9.22 -3.11
C PHE A 154 -0.61 10.00 -2.67
N LEU A 155 0.33 9.32 -2.08
CA LEU A 155 1.71 9.73 -1.97
C LEU A 155 2.56 8.71 -2.72
N LEU A 156 3.21 9.17 -3.79
CA LEU A 156 4.08 8.38 -4.64
C LEU A 156 5.52 8.77 -4.34
N VAL A 157 6.31 7.85 -3.83
CA VAL A 157 7.71 8.07 -3.44
C VAL A 157 8.60 7.16 -4.27
N CYS A 158 9.67 7.69 -4.83
CA CYS A 158 10.63 6.88 -5.58
C CYS A 158 12.03 7.46 -5.45
N GLY A 159 13.03 6.61 -5.30
CA GLY A 159 14.42 6.98 -5.51
C GLY A 159 14.71 7.23 -6.99
N GLN A 160 15.93 7.70 -7.27
CA GLN A 160 16.46 7.83 -8.63
C GLN A 160 17.79 7.09 -8.77
N GLY A 161 18.09 6.21 -7.81
CA GLY A 161 19.33 5.45 -7.76
C GLY A 161 19.23 4.09 -8.43
N ARG A 162 20.15 3.21 -8.03
CA ARG A 162 20.30 1.90 -8.65
C ARG A 162 18.99 1.06 -8.55
N TRP A 163 18.64 0.41 -9.63
CA TRP A 163 17.50 -0.48 -9.83
C TRP A 163 16.15 0.23 -10.03
N GLU A 164 16.02 1.52 -9.74
CA GLU A 164 14.77 2.23 -9.99
C GLU A 164 14.45 2.30 -11.49
N ASP A 165 15.47 2.48 -12.35
CA ASP A 165 15.32 2.47 -13.80
C ASP A 165 15.07 1.05 -14.33
N THR A 166 15.85 0.05 -13.88
CA THR A 166 15.79 -1.31 -14.42
C THR A 166 14.53 -2.06 -14.01
N THR A 167 13.93 -1.71 -12.89
CA THR A 167 12.62 -2.23 -12.47
C THR A 167 11.47 -1.49 -13.13
N GLY A 168 11.75 -0.35 -13.80
CA GLY A 168 10.73 0.53 -14.34
C GLY A 168 9.97 1.35 -13.30
N ALA A 169 10.39 1.29 -12.03
CA ALA A 169 9.68 1.94 -10.94
C ALA A 169 9.66 3.47 -11.06
N LEU A 170 10.78 4.07 -11.41
CA LEU A 170 10.89 5.53 -11.52
C LEU A 170 9.96 6.10 -12.59
N GLU A 171 10.01 5.57 -13.81
CA GLU A 171 9.19 6.06 -14.92
C GLU A 171 7.70 5.75 -14.70
N SER A 172 7.38 4.57 -14.18
CA SER A 172 6.01 4.21 -13.85
C SER A 172 5.42 5.07 -12.72
N THR A 173 6.23 5.41 -11.71
CA THR A 173 5.82 6.33 -10.64
C THR A 173 5.52 7.74 -11.19
N LYS A 174 6.36 8.26 -12.07
CA LYS A 174 6.13 9.54 -12.75
C LYS A 174 4.89 9.50 -13.64
N HIS A 175 4.71 8.41 -14.38
CA HIS A 175 3.55 8.24 -15.26
C HIS A 175 2.24 8.20 -14.46
N LEU A 176 2.20 7.43 -13.37
CA LEU A 176 1.01 7.43 -12.51
C LEU A 176 0.74 8.81 -11.91
N ALA A 177 1.77 9.53 -11.43
CA ALA A 177 1.61 10.89 -10.91
C ALA A 177 1.01 11.84 -11.95
N TRP A 178 1.50 11.76 -13.20
CA TRP A 178 0.96 12.54 -14.30
C TRP A 178 -0.52 12.19 -14.57
N LEU A 179 -0.88 10.91 -14.65
CA LEU A 179 -2.27 10.47 -14.87
C LEU A 179 -3.20 10.93 -13.73
N LEU A 180 -2.78 10.81 -12.48
CA LEU A 180 -3.56 11.30 -11.34
C LEU A 180 -3.78 12.81 -11.44
N GLY A 181 -2.77 13.57 -11.88
CA GLY A 181 -2.88 15.01 -12.15
C GLY A 181 -3.87 15.34 -13.25
N GLU A 182 -3.80 14.67 -14.41
CA GLU A 182 -4.74 14.83 -15.51
C GLU A 182 -6.19 14.53 -15.09
N LYS A 183 -6.36 13.54 -14.21
CA LYS A 183 -7.66 13.19 -13.67
C LYS A 183 -8.09 14.06 -12.47
N GLY A 184 -7.25 14.98 -11.99
CA GLY A 184 -7.54 15.81 -10.81
C GLY A 184 -7.69 15.00 -9.51
N ILE A 185 -7.10 13.82 -9.43
CA ILE A 185 -7.06 12.99 -8.23
C ILE A 185 -5.95 13.51 -7.32
N ARG A 186 -6.24 13.68 -6.04
CA ARG A 186 -5.29 14.24 -5.07
C ARG A 186 -4.08 13.33 -4.91
N HIS A 187 -2.90 13.86 -5.22
CA HIS A 187 -1.65 13.14 -5.09
C HIS A 187 -0.47 14.07 -4.80
N GLU A 188 0.61 13.47 -4.33
CA GLU A 188 1.92 14.08 -4.18
C GLU A 188 2.95 13.13 -4.76
N LEU A 189 3.93 13.66 -5.51
CA LEU A 189 5.08 12.93 -6.01
C LEU A 189 6.32 13.44 -5.27
N ASP A 190 7.04 12.55 -4.58
CA ASP A 190 8.29 12.83 -3.91
C ASP A 190 9.43 11.99 -4.49
N LEU A 191 10.30 12.62 -5.28
CA LEU A 191 11.45 11.98 -5.89
C LEU A 191 12.70 12.23 -5.03
N TRP A 192 13.22 11.16 -4.44
CA TRP A 192 14.46 11.19 -3.68
C TRP A 192 15.68 11.14 -4.61
N GLY A 193 16.88 11.38 -4.05
CA GLY A 193 18.08 11.58 -4.84
C GLY A 193 18.58 10.37 -5.66
N HIS A 194 19.57 10.62 -6.50
CA HIS A 194 20.20 9.59 -7.35
C HIS A 194 21.04 8.57 -6.56
N ASP A 195 21.28 8.82 -5.29
CA ASP A 195 21.93 7.94 -4.32
C ASP A 195 20.94 7.07 -3.53
N VAL A 196 19.63 7.16 -3.83
CA VAL A 196 18.56 6.39 -3.18
C VAL A 196 18.13 5.23 -4.08
N PRO A 197 18.60 4.00 -3.79
CA PRO A 197 18.32 2.83 -4.62
C PRO A 197 16.99 2.16 -4.29
N HIS A 198 16.59 1.20 -5.13
CA HIS A 198 15.45 0.32 -4.94
C HIS A 198 15.78 -0.77 -3.91
N ASP A 199 15.74 -0.43 -2.62
CA ASP A 199 16.11 -1.33 -1.53
C ASP A 199 15.43 -1.03 -0.19
N TRP A 200 15.51 -1.96 0.73
CA TRP A 200 14.93 -1.86 2.06
C TRP A 200 15.44 -0.67 2.90
N PRO A 201 16.74 -0.32 2.91
CA PRO A 201 17.21 0.87 3.60
C PRO A 201 16.53 2.15 3.14
N SER A 202 16.35 2.31 1.83
CA SER A 202 15.65 3.45 1.23
C SER A 202 14.19 3.49 1.65
N TRP A 203 13.48 2.39 1.55
CA TRP A 203 12.07 2.29 1.93
C TRP A 203 11.82 2.50 3.42
N ARG A 204 12.75 2.05 4.29
CA ARG A 204 12.67 2.37 5.73
C ARG A 204 12.74 3.87 5.99
N ALA A 205 13.66 4.57 5.34
CA ALA A 205 13.77 6.02 5.48
C ALA A 205 12.53 6.74 4.94
N GLN A 206 12.03 6.30 3.79
CA GLN A 206 10.84 6.87 3.15
C GLN A 206 9.59 6.69 4.02
N ILE A 207 9.32 5.48 4.52
CA ILE A 207 8.13 5.23 5.33
C ILE A 207 8.18 5.98 6.67
N ALA A 208 9.34 6.03 7.32
CA ALA A 208 9.53 6.77 8.58
C ALA A 208 9.27 8.27 8.39
N TYR A 209 9.66 8.83 7.25
CA TYR A 209 9.46 10.24 6.92
C TYR A 209 7.99 10.56 6.58
N HIS A 210 7.33 9.68 5.81
CA HIS A 210 6.03 10.01 5.23
C HIS A 210 4.83 9.52 6.02
N LEU A 211 4.90 8.32 6.65
CA LEU A 211 3.73 7.74 7.33
C LEU A 211 3.16 8.63 8.45
N PRO A 212 3.96 9.42 9.21
CA PRO A 212 3.43 10.33 10.23
C PRO A 212 2.38 11.32 9.73
N ARG A 213 2.31 11.60 8.44
CA ARG A 213 1.34 12.51 7.80
C ARG A 213 -0.03 11.87 7.60
N PHE A 214 -0.12 10.56 7.73
CA PHE A 214 -1.32 9.76 7.49
C PHE A 214 -1.91 9.15 8.77
N CYS A 215 -1.25 9.36 9.88
CA CYS A 215 -1.60 8.80 11.18
C CYS A 215 -1.91 9.87 12.24
#